data_62aa7805def2795fb478b370f7742e25
#
_entry.id   62aa7805def2795fb478b370f7742e25
#
_cell.length_a   1.000
_cell.length_b   1.000
_cell.length_c   1.000
_cell.angle_alpha   90.00
_cell.angle_beta   90.00
_cell.angle_gamma   90.00
#
_symmetry.space_group_name_H-M   'P 1'
#
loop_
_entity.id
_entity.type
_entity.pdbx_description
1 polymer ?
#
loop_
_entity_poly.entity_id
_entity_poly.type
_entity_poly.pdbx_seq_one_letter_code
_entity_poly.pdbx_strand_id
1 'polypeptide(L)'
;RDSVASRGLGDVYKRQVHVIYPSLFSKVPFDPLKDFAPVSLLARAPLVMSVNPGVQAKDVQGLIALAKTSDLQYASSGNGSATHLAAEAFKKQAGVALLHITYKGSAPAMNDVIAGHVQVIFDSVPSSKPFIESGKLRPLAVTSAKRSVALPDVPSMAEGGLPNYDLSTWYGLWAPAGTPPAIAEKLARTVREVLQATDTRARLAQLGIEPEGKGPAEFAAFQAAEAIQWAQLVKDSGAKLD
;
A
#
# COMPACT_ATOMS: atom_id res chain seq x y z
N ARG A 1 11.18 17.75 1.28
CA ARG A 1 12.57 17.72 1.84
C ARG A 1 12.54 16.83 3.07
N ASP A 2 12.46 15.54 2.91
CA ASP A 2 12.79 14.62 3.99
C ASP A 2 13.93 13.74 3.50
N SER A 3 15.09 14.37 3.46
CA SER A 3 16.33 13.66 3.40
C SER A 3 16.53 12.95 4.73
N VAL A 4 16.20 11.69 4.81
CA VAL A 4 16.65 10.86 5.90
C VAL A 4 18.10 10.49 5.66
N ALA A 5 18.96 11.47 5.83
CA ALA A 5 20.33 11.26 6.23
C ALA A 5 20.33 11.37 7.74
N SER A 6 19.94 10.34 8.46
CA SER A 6 20.21 10.26 9.88
C SER A 6 21.70 10.08 10.06
N ARG A 7 22.32 11.08 10.63
CA ARG A 7 23.72 11.07 11.03
C ARG A 7 23.84 10.15 12.25
N GLY A 8 24.44 8.98 12.05
CA GLY A 8 24.94 8.13 13.12
C GLY A 8 23.87 7.43 13.95
N LEU A 9 23.73 6.12 13.80
CA LEU A 9 22.73 5.21 14.31
C LEU A 9 21.43 5.28 13.52
N GLY A 10 21.42 4.57 12.39
CA GLY A 10 20.37 4.72 11.40
C GLY A 10 19.02 4.21 11.86
N ASP A 11 18.11 5.12 12.02
CA ASP A 11 16.70 4.84 11.97
C ASP A 11 16.33 4.32 10.62
N VAL A 12 15.98 3.08 10.54
CA VAL A 12 15.53 2.63 9.25
C VAL A 12 14.28 1.78 9.36
N TYR A 13 13.20 2.46 9.64
CA TYR A 13 11.95 1.93 9.14
C TYR A 13 11.59 2.70 7.86
N LYS A 14 11.29 2.00 6.80
CA LYS A 14 10.81 2.59 5.55
C LYS A 14 9.59 1.83 5.07
N ARG A 15 8.79 2.55 4.30
CA ARG A 15 7.65 1.99 3.60
C ARG A 15 8.11 1.40 2.28
N GLN A 16 7.27 0.66 1.66
CA GLN A 16 7.30 0.14 0.30
C GLN A 16 7.90 1.09 -0.76
N VAL A 17 7.74 2.41 -0.63
CA VAL A 17 8.38 3.41 -1.51
C VAL A 17 9.90 3.22 -1.65
N HIS A 18 10.54 2.58 -0.65
CA HIS A 18 11.95 2.25 -0.72
C HIS A 18 12.32 1.40 -1.95
N VAL A 19 11.47 0.45 -2.31
CA VAL A 19 11.69 -0.41 -3.51
C VAL A 19 11.04 0.14 -4.77
N ILE A 20 10.13 1.11 -4.66
CA ILE A 20 9.48 1.76 -5.80
C ILE A 20 10.36 2.85 -6.42
N TYR A 21 11.10 3.61 -5.60
CA TYR A 21 11.89 4.76 -6.03
C TYR A 21 12.83 4.51 -7.22
N PRO A 22 13.58 3.39 -7.27
CA PRO A 22 14.44 3.13 -8.42
C PRO A 22 13.72 3.03 -9.77
N SER A 23 12.41 2.79 -9.75
CA SER A 23 11.59 2.71 -10.95
C SER A 23 10.90 4.03 -11.31
N LEU A 24 10.81 4.97 -10.35
CA LEU A 24 10.16 6.28 -10.54
C LEU A 24 11.12 7.40 -10.91
N PHE A 25 12.37 7.30 -10.46
CA PHE A 25 13.38 8.34 -10.65
C PHE A 25 14.54 7.83 -11.48
N SER A 26 15.06 8.67 -12.39
CA SER A 26 16.23 8.36 -13.20
C SER A 26 17.53 8.28 -12.37
N LYS A 27 17.57 8.97 -11.22
CA LYS A 27 18.69 8.91 -10.26
C LYS A 27 18.18 8.77 -8.83
N VAL A 28 18.55 7.68 -8.19
CA VAL A 28 18.35 7.46 -6.75
C VAL A 28 19.71 7.40 -6.09
N PRO A 29 19.94 8.13 -4.97
CA PRO A 29 21.25 8.18 -4.32
C PRO A 29 21.59 6.92 -3.50
N PHE A 30 20.84 5.84 -3.63
CA PHE A 30 21.02 4.58 -2.92
C PHE A 30 20.48 3.39 -3.74
N ASP A 31 21.04 2.21 -3.50
CA ASP A 31 20.48 0.93 -3.96
C ASP A 31 19.69 0.29 -2.82
N PRO A 32 18.36 0.13 -2.95
CA PRO A 32 17.53 -0.39 -1.87
C PRO A 32 17.84 -1.83 -1.46
N LEU A 33 18.49 -2.59 -2.33
CA LEU A 33 18.83 -3.99 -2.07
C LEU A 33 20.25 -4.18 -1.56
N LYS A 34 21.17 -3.25 -1.86
CA LYS A 34 22.61 -3.39 -1.53
C LYS A 34 23.06 -2.51 -0.38
N ASP A 35 22.49 -1.29 -0.26
CA ASP A 35 22.97 -0.31 0.71
C ASP A 35 22.36 -0.51 2.11
N PHE A 36 21.45 -1.48 2.25
CA PHE A 36 20.76 -1.78 3.50
C PHE A 36 20.71 -3.28 3.76
N ALA A 37 20.94 -3.66 5.01
CA ALA A 37 20.74 -5.01 5.50
C ALA A 37 19.28 -5.19 5.97
N PRO A 38 18.47 -6.07 5.38
CA PRO A 38 17.11 -6.32 5.84
C PRO A 38 17.14 -6.95 7.24
N VAL A 39 16.29 -6.43 8.14
CA VAL A 39 16.15 -6.92 9.51
C VAL A 39 14.83 -7.65 9.69
N SER A 40 13.71 -6.96 9.43
CA SER A 40 12.39 -7.59 9.59
C SER A 40 11.33 -6.92 8.72
N LEU A 41 10.46 -7.71 8.11
CA LEU A 41 9.17 -7.24 7.65
C LEU A 41 8.26 -7.11 8.87
N LEU A 42 7.91 -5.89 9.23
CA LEU A 42 7.17 -5.59 10.45
C LEU A 42 5.68 -5.91 10.28
N ALA A 43 5.08 -5.37 9.23
CA ALA A 43 3.64 -5.43 9.04
C ALA A 43 3.25 -5.12 7.59
N ARG A 44 2.02 -5.53 7.24
CA ARG A 44 1.32 -5.14 6.01
C ARG A 44 0.06 -4.36 6.33
N ALA A 45 -0.31 -3.46 5.44
CA ALA A 45 -1.59 -2.76 5.50
C ALA A 45 -2.22 -2.79 4.11
N PRO A 46 -3.28 -3.55 3.91
CA PRO A 46 -4.01 -3.56 2.65
C PRO A 46 -4.52 -2.17 2.30
N LEU A 47 -4.69 -1.90 1.02
CA LEU A 47 -5.51 -0.79 0.57
C LEU A 47 -6.96 -1.26 0.49
N VAL A 48 -7.88 -0.32 0.45
CA VAL A 48 -9.29 -0.55 0.15
C VAL A 48 -9.70 0.35 -0.99
N MET A 49 -10.32 -0.22 -2.00
CA MET A 49 -11.02 0.51 -3.04
C MET A 49 -12.37 0.94 -2.49
N SER A 50 -12.58 2.25 -2.41
CA SER A 50 -13.82 2.84 -1.93
C SER A 50 -14.34 3.88 -2.91
N VAL A 51 -15.64 4.13 -2.83
CA VAL A 51 -16.30 5.16 -3.64
C VAL A 51 -17.09 6.13 -2.76
N ASN A 52 -17.36 7.32 -3.29
CA ASN A 52 -18.38 8.20 -2.71
C ASN A 52 -19.71 7.46 -2.66
N PRO A 53 -20.51 7.55 -1.59
CA PRO A 53 -21.79 6.86 -1.47
C PRO A 53 -22.81 7.20 -2.58
N GLY A 54 -22.69 8.36 -3.25
CA GLY A 54 -23.50 8.74 -4.39
C GLY A 54 -23.24 7.99 -5.69
N VAL A 55 -22.08 7.29 -5.79
CA VAL A 55 -21.72 6.48 -6.96
C VAL A 55 -22.62 5.24 -7.03
N GLN A 56 -23.17 4.96 -8.21
CA GLN A 56 -24.12 3.86 -8.43
C GLN A 56 -23.40 2.50 -8.64
N ALA A 57 -22.36 2.24 -7.86
CA ALA A 57 -21.64 0.97 -7.82
C ALA A 57 -21.67 0.43 -6.37
N LYS A 58 -22.03 -0.85 -6.19
CA LYS A 58 -22.12 -1.49 -4.88
C LYS A 58 -21.02 -2.54 -4.66
N ASP A 59 -20.35 -2.92 -5.71
CA ASP A 59 -19.28 -3.92 -5.75
C ASP A 59 -18.29 -3.63 -6.88
N VAL A 60 -17.27 -4.47 -7.03
CA VAL A 60 -16.22 -4.34 -8.04
C VAL A 60 -16.80 -4.40 -9.46
N GLN A 61 -17.71 -5.33 -9.72
CA GLN A 61 -18.29 -5.53 -11.05
C GLN A 61 -19.20 -4.35 -11.43
N GLY A 62 -19.97 -3.82 -10.48
CA GLY A 62 -20.77 -2.61 -10.66
C GLY A 62 -19.91 -1.39 -10.99
N LEU A 63 -18.74 -1.24 -10.36
CA LEU A 63 -17.80 -0.17 -10.70
C LEU A 63 -17.21 -0.36 -12.11
N ILE A 64 -16.84 -1.58 -12.47
CA ILE A 64 -16.33 -1.91 -13.81
C ILE A 64 -17.39 -1.59 -14.88
N ALA A 65 -18.63 -1.99 -14.65
CA ALA A 65 -19.73 -1.68 -15.58
C ALA A 65 -19.95 -0.18 -15.74
N LEU A 66 -19.96 0.56 -14.62
CA LEU A 66 -20.13 2.01 -14.62
C LEU A 66 -18.98 2.72 -15.33
N ALA A 67 -17.73 2.30 -15.10
CA ALA A 67 -16.55 2.88 -15.73
C ALA A 67 -16.47 2.67 -17.25
N LYS A 68 -17.22 1.73 -17.80
CA LYS A 68 -17.34 1.51 -19.25
C LYS A 68 -18.32 2.48 -19.93
N THR A 69 -19.19 3.12 -19.17
CA THR A 69 -20.28 3.96 -19.68
C THR A 69 -20.24 5.39 -19.17
N SER A 70 -19.33 5.71 -18.26
CA SER A 70 -19.23 7.03 -17.62
C SER A 70 -17.76 7.39 -17.38
N ASP A 71 -17.45 8.67 -17.50
CA ASP A 71 -16.14 9.23 -17.18
C ASP A 71 -15.97 9.32 -15.65
N LEU A 72 -15.34 8.33 -15.06
CA LEU A 72 -15.05 8.31 -13.64
C LEU A 72 -13.63 8.79 -13.36
N GLN A 73 -13.48 9.41 -12.19
CA GLN A 73 -12.19 9.88 -11.68
C GLN A 73 -11.79 9.11 -10.43
N TYR A 74 -10.49 8.91 -10.24
CA TYR A 74 -9.96 8.38 -9.00
C TYR A 74 -8.92 9.30 -8.38
N ALA A 75 -8.93 9.38 -7.06
CA ALA A 75 -7.98 10.14 -6.26
C ALA A 75 -6.82 9.27 -5.80
N SER A 76 -5.60 9.84 -5.77
CA SER A 76 -4.43 9.21 -5.16
C SER A 76 -3.65 10.16 -4.26
N SER A 77 -2.85 9.62 -3.38
CA SER A 77 -1.98 10.38 -2.47
C SER A 77 -0.75 10.99 -3.14
N GLY A 78 -0.60 10.83 -4.44
CA GLY A 78 0.50 11.37 -5.24
C GLY A 78 0.84 10.48 -6.42
N ASN A 79 1.43 11.07 -7.45
CA ASN A 79 1.92 10.33 -8.61
C ASN A 79 3.00 9.32 -8.17
N GLY A 80 2.95 8.09 -8.66
CA GLY A 80 3.86 7.01 -8.27
C GLY A 80 3.67 6.45 -6.86
N SER A 81 2.68 6.92 -6.10
CA SER A 81 2.34 6.35 -4.79
C SER A 81 1.69 4.96 -4.93
N ALA A 82 1.68 4.18 -3.84
CA ALA A 82 0.99 2.89 -3.80
C ALA A 82 -0.50 3.02 -4.16
N THR A 83 -1.15 4.11 -3.76
CA THR A 83 -2.56 4.38 -4.05
C THR A 83 -2.80 4.64 -5.54
N HIS A 84 -1.88 5.36 -6.20
CA HIS A 84 -1.88 5.54 -7.65
C HIS A 84 -1.68 4.21 -8.38
N LEU A 85 -0.60 3.48 -8.03
CA LEU A 85 -0.23 2.24 -8.72
C LEU A 85 -1.28 1.13 -8.52
N ALA A 86 -1.95 1.09 -7.37
CA ALA A 86 -3.09 0.19 -7.16
C ALA A 86 -4.26 0.52 -8.09
N ALA A 87 -4.61 1.79 -8.24
CA ALA A 87 -5.66 2.18 -9.18
C ALA A 87 -5.29 1.86 -10.64
N GLU A 88 -4.05 2.07 -11.04
CA GLU A 88 -3.57 1.71 -12.39
C GLU A 88 -3.60 0.19 -12.63
N ALA A 89 -3.22 -0.61 -11.62
CA ALA A 89 -3.36 -2.06 -11.69
C ALA A 89 -4.83 -2.49 -11.86
N PHE A 90 -5.75 -1.84 -11.15
CA PHE A 90 -7.19 -2.08 -11.33
C PHE A 90 -7.65 -1.73 -12.75
N LYS A 91 -7.33 -0.55 -13.26
CA LYS A 91 -7.66 -0.13 -14.62
C LYS A 91 -7.20 -1.15 -15.66
N LYS A 92 -5.94 -1.60 -15.53
CA LYS A 92 -5.34 -2.58 -16.44
C LYS A 92 -6.05 -3.94 -16.37
N GLN A 93 -6.28 -4.49 -15.18
CA GLN A 93 -6.90 -5.81 -15.02
C GLN A 93 -8.38 -5.80 -15.39
N ALA A 94 -9.09 -4.74 -15.07
CA ALA A 94 -10.52 -4.59 -15.36
C ALA A 94 -10.80 -4.13 -16.82
N GLY A 95 -9.78 -3.65 -17.54
CA GLY A 95 -9.94 -3.12 -18.90
C GLY A 95 -10.81 -1.86 -18.95
N VAL A 96 -10.65 -0.95 -17.96
CA VAL A 96 -11.43 0.28 -17.84
C VAL A 96 -10.54 1.52 -17.78
N ALA A 97 -11.12 2.67 -18.14
CA ALA A 97 -10.50 3.97 -17.99
C ALA A 97 -11.04 4.66 -16.75
N LEU A 98 -10.15 5.26 -15.95
CA LEU A 98 -10.46 6.19 -14.87
C LEU A 98 -9.45 7.34 -14.97
N LEU A 99 -9.92 8.59 -14.87
CA LEU A 99 -9.04 9.76 -14.88
C LEU A 99 -8.34 9.90 -13.52
N HIS A 100 -7.03 10.02 -13.52
CA HIS A 100 -6.23 10.20 -12.32
C HIS A 100 -6.26 11.65 -11.83
N ILE A 101 -6.68 11.86 -10.59
CA ILE A 101 -6.57 13.14 -9.87
C ILE A 101 -5.56 12.96 -8.74
N THR A 102 -4.43 13.64 -8.86
CA THR A 102 -3.31 13.53 -7.91
C THR A 102 -3.41 14.57 -6.80
N TYR A 103 -3.14 14.16 -5.56
CA TYR A 103 -3.13 15.01 -4.37
C TYR A 103 -1.79 14.95 -3.64
N LYS A 104 -1.55 15.91 -2.74
CA LYS A 104 -0.37 15.92 -1.86
C LYS A 104 -0.66 15.15 -0.56
N GLY A 105 -0.93 13.85 -0.68
CA GLY A 105 -1.22 12.95 0.45
C GLY A 105 -2.67 12.46 0.50
N SER A 106 -2.92 11.48 1.38
CA SER A 106 -4.22 10.81 1.51
C SER A 106 -5.33 11.74 2.03
N ALA A 107 -5.04 12.63 2.96
CA ALA A 107 -6.07 13.45 3.60
C ALA A 107 -6.83 14.36 2.60
N PRO A 108 -6.17 15.18 1.75
CA PRO A 108 -6.88 15.97 0.75
C PRO A 108 -7.59 15.09 -0.30
N ALA A 109 -7.00 13.97 -0.73
CA ALA A 109 -7.64 13.03 -1.64
C ALA A 109 -8.96 12.48 -1.07
N MET A 110 -8.92 12.05 0.20
CA MET A 110 -10.06 11.52 0.92
C MET A 110 -11.18 12.54 1.06
N ASN A 111 -10.85 13.79 1.39
CA ASN A 111 -11.82 14.87 1.56
C ASN A 111 -12.59 15.12 0.25
N ASP A 112 -11.92 15.15 -0.89
CA ASP A 112 -12.55 15.38 -2.19
C ASP A 112 -13.42 14.20 -2.63
N VAL A 113 -13.06 12.97 -2.29
CA VAL A 113 -13.94 11.83 -2.55
C VAL A 113 -15.17 11.85 -1.64
N ILE A 114 -15.02 12.20 -0.37
CA ILE A 114 -16.14 12.34 0.57
C ILE A 114 -17.10 13.46 0.11
N ALA A 115 -16.55 14.55 -0.41
CA ALA A 115 -17.33 15.66 -0.95
C ALA A 115 -18.02 15.33 -2.30
N GLY A 116 -17.63 14.23 -2.96
CA GLY A 116 -18.18 13.81 -4.26
C GLY A 116 -17.53 14.47 -5.48
N HIS A 117 -16.46 15.25 -5.29
CA HIS A 117 -15.72 15.87 -6.40
C HIS A 117 -15.00 14.80 -7.23
N VAL A 118 -14.50 13.75 -6.59
CA VAL A 118 -13.89 12.58 -7.23
C VAL A 118 -14.65 11.34 -6.77
N GLN A 119 -14.81 10.34 -7.64
CA GLN A 119 -15.71 9.22 -7.42
C GLN A 119 -15.06 8.06 -6.66
N VAL A 120 -13.79 7.76 -6.94
CA VAL A 120 -13.10 6.53 -6.51
C VAL A 120 -11.82 6.89 -5.76
N ILE A 121 -11.49 6.11 -4.75
CA ILE A 121 -10.20 6.18 -4.05
C ILE A 121 -9.67 4.78 -3.72
N PHE A 122 -8.35 4.63 -3.87
CA PHE A 122 -7.60 3.53 -3.28
C PHE A 122 -6.76 4.10 -2.15
N ASP A 123 -7.02 3.70 -0.91
CA ASP A 123 -6.21 4.16 0.21
C ASP A 123 -6.06 3.06 1.27
N SER A 124 -5.13 3.25 2.20
CA SER A 124 -4.87 2.25 3.23
C SER A 124 -6.11 2.00 4.09
N VAL A 125 -6.33 0.75 4.50
CA VAL A 125 -7.43 0.40 5.41
C VAL A 125 -7.40 1.26 6.67
N PRO A 126 -6.24 1.51 7.33
CA PRO A 126 -6.20 2.39 8.50
C PRO A 126 -6.74 3.81 8.25
N SER A 127 -6.44 4.38 7.09
CA SER A 127 -6.88 5.74 6.74
C SER A 127 -8.37 5.79 6.38
N SER A 128 -8.88 4.75 5.70
CA SER A 128 -10.23 4.72 5.16
C SER A 128 -11.28 4.24 6.17
N LYS A 129 -10.90 3.35 7.09
CA LYS A 129 -11.81 2.67 8.03
C LYS A 129 -12.75 3.62 8.79
N PRO A 130 -12.30 4.75 9.40
CA PRO A 130 -13.21 5.65 10.10
C PRO A 130 -14.29 6.26 9.20
N PHE A 131 -13.99 6.49 7.92
CA PHE A 131 -14.93 7.03 6.96
C PHE A 131 -15.88 5.98 6.40
N ILE A 132 -15.44 4.73 6.33
CA ILE A 132 -16.26 3.58 6.00
C ILE A 132 -17.27 3.32 7.12
N GLU A 133 -16.81 3.26 8.37
CA GLU A 133 -17.66 3.05 9.55
C GLU A 133 -18.70 4.17 9.75
N SER A 134 -18.35 5.41 9.38
CA SER A 134 -19.29 6.55 9.42
C SER A 134 -20.17 6.67 8.16
N GLY A 135 -20.08 5.75 7.20
CA GLY A 135 -20.87 5.77 5.97
C GLY A 135 -20.49 6.86 4.97
N LYS A 136 -19.39 7.59 5.20
CA LYS A 136 -18.90 8.65 4.30
C LYS A 136 -18.19 8.09 3.07
N LEU A 137 -17.74 6.84 3.13
CA LEU A 137 -17.21 6.07 2.01
C LEU A 137 -17.91 4.72 1.95
N ARG A 138 -18.15 4.23 0.74
CA ARG A 138 -18.58 2.86 0.49
C ARG A 138 -17.38 2.04 0.04
N PRO A 139 -16.94 1.03 0.83
CA PRO A 139 -15.90 0.11 0.40
C PRO A 139 -16.46 -0.85 -0.64
N LEU A 140 -15.66 -1.18 -1.66
CA LEU A 140 -16.02 -2.16 -2.68
C LEU A 140 -15.18 -3.43 -2.58
N ALA A 141 -13.88 -3.30 -2.33
CA ALA A 141 -12.98 -4.43 -2.10
C ALA A 141 -11.68 -4.01 -1.42
N VAL A 142 -11.07 -4.91 -0.66
CA VAL A 142 -9.68 -4.78 -0.21
C VAL A 142 -8.72 -5.32 -1.27
N THR A 143 -7.54 -4.73 -1.35
CA THR A 143 -6.54 -5.06 -2.38
C THR A 143 -5.65 -6.26 -2.03
N SER A 144 -5.76 -6.80 -0.83
CA SER A 144 -5.08 -8.02 -0.39
C SER A 144 -5.72 -9.27 -0.99
N ALA A 145 -4.95 -10.37 -1.09
CA ALA A 145 -5.44 -11.65 -1.59
C ALA A 145 -6.61 -12.22 -0.78
N LYS A 146 -6.68 -11.88 0.51
CA LYS A 146 -7.76 -12.26 1.44
C LYS A 146 -8.41 -11.00 2.02
N ARG A 147 -9.60 -11.15 2.60
CA ARG A 147 -10.27 -10.07 3.35
C ARG A 147 -9.41 -9.59 4.50
N SER A 148 -9.47 -8.29 4.78
CA SER A 148 -8.80 -7.71 5.93
C SER A 148 -9.58 -8.02 7.21
N VAL A 149 -8.88 -8.38 8.28
CA VAL A 149 -9.49 -8.58 9.61
C VAL A 149 -10.16 -7.31 10.16
N ALA A 150 -9.73 -6.15 9.70
CA ALA A 150 -10.31 -4.86 10.11
C ALA A 150 -11.57 -4.48 9.34
N LEU A 151 -11.83 -5.14 8.20
CA LEU A 151 -13.00 -4.95 7.33
C LEU A 151 -13.51 -6.33 6.86
N PRO A 152 -13.97 -7.19 7.77
CA PRO A 152 -14.31 -8.60 7.47
C PRO A 152 -15.46 -8.75 6.46
N ASP A 153 -16.35 -7.78 6.41
CA ASP A 153 -17.49 -7.77 5.49
C ASP A 153 -17.14 -7.28 4.08
N VAL A 154 -15.94 -6.67 3.89
CA VAL A 154 -15.49 -6.17 2.60
C VAL A 154 -14.75 -7.28 1.86
N PRO A 155 -15.20 -7.66 0.65
CA PRO A 155 -14.56 -8.72 -0.12
C PRO A 155 -13.14 -8.33 -0.57
N SER A 156 -12.32 -9.30 -0.93
CA SER A 156 -11.07 -9.04 -1.64
C SER A 156 -11.34 -8.76 -3.12
N MET A 157 -10.36 -8.16 -3.82
CA MET A 157 -10.43 -7.97 -5.27
C MET A 157 -10.62 -9.31 -6.02
N ALA A 158 -9.99 -10.38 -5.53
CA ALA A 158 -10.15 -11.71 -6.11
C ALA A 158 -11.59 -12.22 -6.01
N GLU A 159 -12.25 -12.04 -4.87
CA GLU A 159 -13.68 -12.34 -4.69
C GLU A 159 -14.55 -11.44 -5.58
N GLY A 160 -14.11 -10.21 -5.85
CA GLY A 160 -14.75 -9.27 -6.77
C GLY A 160 -14.53 -9.58 -8.26
N GLY A 161 -13.83 -10.68 -8.60
CA GLY A 161 -13.62 -11.11 -9.98
C GLY A 161 -12.31 -10.63 -10.62
N LEU A 162 -11.36 -10.13 -9.84
CA LEU A 162 -10.01 -9.76 -10.27
C LEU A 162 -8.98 -10.69 -9.60
N PRO A 163 -8.80 -11.92 -10.11
CA PRO A 163 -7.84 -12.87 -9.55
C PRO A 163 -6.41 -12.32 -9.68
N ASN A 164 -5.53 -12.72 -8.78
CA ASN A 164 -4.13 -12.28 -8.73
C ASN A 164 -3.93 -10.78 -8.39
N TYR A 165 -4.95 -10.12 -7.89
CA TYR A 165 -4.80 -8.78 -7.34
C TYR A 165 -4.41 -8.88 -5.86
N ASP A 166 -3.11 -8.69 -5.57
CA ASP A 166 -2.58 -8.66 -4.20
C ASP A 166 -1.57 -7.52 -4.07
N LEU A 167 -2.07 -6.36 -3.65
CA LEU A 167 -1.29 -5.15 -3.44
C LEU A 167 -1.53 -4.63 -2.03
N SER A 168 -0.47 -4.49 -1.27
CA SER A 168 -0.53 -3.96 0.10
C SER A 168 0.61 -2.99 0.32
N THR A 169 0.39 -1.97 1.12
CA THR A 169 1.52 -1.25 1.70
C THR A 169 2.15 -2.10 2.79
N TRP A 170 3.45 -1.96 3.00
CA TRP A 170 4.16 -2.71 4.01
C TRP A 170 5.23 -1.86 4.70
N TYR A 171 5.67 -2.30 5.84
CA TYR A 171 6.63 -1.63 6.70
C TYR A 171 7.77 -2.60 6.99
N GLY A 172 8.99 -2.17 6.73
CA GLY A 172 10.20 -2.94 6.98
C GLY A 172 11.13 -2.21 7.92
N LEU A 173 11.97 -2.97 8.60
CA LEU A 173 13.10 -2.51 9.36
C LEU A 173 14.38 -2.96 8.66
N TRP A 174 15.29 -2.04 8.44
CA TRP A 174 16.62 -2.30 7.89
C TRP A 174 17.69 -1.79 8.84
N ALA A 175 18.87 -2.27 8.67
CA ALA A 175 20.09 -1.74 9.25
C ALA A 175 21.02 -1.23 8.13
N PRO A 176 22.06 -0.45 8.44
CA PRO A 176 23.11 -0.11 7.47
C PRO A 176 23.75 -1.35 6.87
N ALA A 177 24.17 -1.27 5.60
CA ALA A 177 24.95 -2.32 4.97
C ALA A 177 26.20 -2.63 5.81
N GLY A 178 26.55 -3.92 5.92
CA GLY A 178 27.67 -4.36 6.74
C GLY A 178 27.34 -4.58 8.24
N THR A 179 26.10 -4.37 8.67
CA THR A 179 25.68 -4.77 10.02
C THR A 179 25.88 -6.28 10.20
N PRO A 180 26.56 -6.74 11.28
CA PRO A 180 26.77 -8.15 11.51
C PRO A 180 25.46 -8.94 11.54
N PRO A 181 25.38 -10.11 10.87
CA PRO A 181 24.14 -10.90 10.80
C PRO A 181 23.55 -11.24 12.18
N ALA A 182 24.40 -11.49 13.17
CA ALA A 182 23.95 -11.77 14.55
C ALA A 182 23.17 -10.61 15.19
N ILE A 183 23.50 -9.38 14.83
CA ILE A 183 22.78 -8.18 15.30
C ILE A 183 21.43 -8.09 14.60
N ALA A 184 21.37 -8.26 13.27
CA ALA A 184 20.13 -8.27 12.52
C ALA A 184 19.17 -9.36 13.02
N GLU A 185 19.65 -10.57 13.26
CA GLU A 185 18.88 -11.68 13.83
C GLU A 185 18.37 -11.40 15.26
N LYS A 186 19.19 -10.77 16.10
CA LYS A 186 18.78 -10.38 17.45
C LYS A 186 17.63 -9.35 17.37
N LEU A 187 17.78 -8.32 16.54
CA LEU A 187 16.74 -7.31 16.34
C LEU A 187 15.46 -7.94 15.81
N ALA A 188 15.55 -8.83 14.81
CA ALA A 188 14.39 -9.51 14.24
C ALA A 188 13.63 -10.35 15.27
N ARG A 189 14.35 -11.04 16.18
CA ARG A 189 13.71 -11.78 17.28
C ARG A 189 12.96 -10.85 18.22
N THR A 190 13.59 -9.75 18.65
CA THR A 190 12.94 -8.75 19.52
C THR A 190 11.70 -8.15 18.86
N VAL A 191 11.77 -7.80 17.56
CA VAL A 191 10.62 -7.36 16.78
C VAL A 191 9.49 -8.39 16.81
N ARG A 192 9.82 -9.66 16.58
CA ARG A 192 8.83 -10.74 16.58
C ARG A 192 8.15 -10.88 17.94
N GLU A 193 8.91 -10.84 19.02
CA GLU A 193 8.37 -10.88 20.40
C GLU A 193 7.41 -9.73 20.66
N VAL A 194 7.76 -8.50 20.27
CA VAL A 194 6.90 -7.33 20.40
C VAL A 194 5.62 -7.47 19.56
N LEU A 195 5.73 -7.92 18.31
CA LEU A 195 4.58 -8.11 17.42
C LEU A 195 3.65 -9.24 17.88
N GLN A 196 4.15 -10.21 18.64
CA GLN A 196 3.35 -11.31 19.20
C GLN A 196 2.66 -10.93 20.52
N ALA A 197 3.09 -9.85 21.19
CA ALA A 197 2.44 -9.38 22.40
C ALA A 197 0.95 -9.06 22.16
N THR A 198 0.09 -9.51 23.07
CA THR A 198 -1.37 -9.40 22.95
C THR A 198 -1.82 -7.95 22.69
N ASP A 199 -1.29 -7.00 23.46
CA ASP A 199 -1.66 -5.58 23.34
C ASP A 199 -1.22 -5.00 21.99
N THR A 200 -0.02 -5.36 21.52
CA THR A 200 0.48 -4.93 20.20
C THR A 200 -0.42 -5.47 19.08
N ARG A 201 -0.74 -6.76 19.12
CA ARG A 201 -1.62 -7.37 18.11
C ARG A 201 -3.01 -6.75 18.11
N ALA A 202 -3.60 -6.55 19.29
CA ALA A 202 -4.90 -5.90 19.42
C ALA A 202 -4.88 -4.47 18.84
N ARG A 203 -3.84 -3.72 19.13
CA ARG A 203 -3.69 -2.36 18.60
C ARG A 203 -3.52 -2.33 17.09
N LEU A 204 -2.68 -3.20 16.53
CA LEU A 204 -2.49 -3.30 15.09
C LEU A 204 -3.78 -3.73 14.38
N ALA A 205 -4.50 -4.70 14.91
CA ALA A 205 -5.77 -5.15 14.36
C ALA A 205 -6.83 -4.03 14.34
N GLN A 206 -6.94 -3.23 15.42
CA GLN A 206 -7.81 -2.05 15.44
C GLN A 206 -7.49 -1.05 14.32
N LEU A 207 -6.21 -0.91 14.00
CA LEU A 207 -5.73 -0.03 12.93
C LEU A 207 -5.82 -0.66 11.54
N GLY A 208 -6.22 -1.93 11.41
CA GLY A 208 -6.23 -2.64 10.14
C GLY A 208 -4.84 -2.95 9.61
N ILE A 209 -3.87 -3.07 10.48
CA ILE A 209 -2.48 -3.42 10.19
C ILE A 209 -2.26 -4.88 10.56
N GLU A 210 -1.71 -5.66 9.64
CA GLU A 210 -1.44 -7.08 9.80
C GLU A 210 0.02 -7.28 10.20
N PRO A 211 0.33 -7.76 11.43
CA PRO A 211 1.70 -8.03 11.84
C PRO A 211 2.28 -9.22 11.08
N GLU A 212 3.54 -9.11 10.65
CA GLU A 212 4.26 -10.16 9.92
C GLU A 212 5.40 -10.76 10.76
N GLY A 213 6.35 -9.95 11.18
CA GLY A 213 7.49 -10.39 12.02
C GLY A 213 8.45 -11.34 11.31
N LYS A 214 8.56 -11.27 9.95
CA LYS A 214 9.49 -12.09 9.17
C LYS A 214 10.92 -11.66 9.42
N GLY A 215 11.81 -12.64 9.51
CA GLY A 215 13.22 -12.41 9.76
C GLY A 215 14.00 -11.93 8.52
N PRO A 216 15.33 -11.71 8.66
CA PRO A 216 16.16 -11.11 7.63
C PRO A 216 16.09 -11.80 6.28
N ALA A 217 16.22 -13.13 6.23
CA ALA A 217 16.22 -13.90 4.98
C ALA A 217 14.85 -13.86 4.27
N GLU A 218 13.76 -14.05 5.02
CA GLU A 218 12.41 -13.99 4.49
C GLU A 218 12.06 -12.59 4.01
N PHE A 219 12.51 -11.57 4.75
CA PHE A 219 12.27 -10.17 4.37
C PHE A 219 13.08 -9.79 3.13
N ALA A 220 14.32 -10.25 2.98
CA ALA A 220 15.12 -10.05 1.76
C ALA A 220 14.42 -10.65 0.54
N ALA A 221 13.93 -11.89 0.64
CA ALA A 221 13.20 -12.54 -0.45
C ALA A 221 11.89 -11.80 -0.80
N PHE A 222 11.14 -11.38 0.21
CA PHE A 222 9.92 -10.58 0.03
C PHE A 222 10.24 -9.25 -0.66
N GLN A 223 11.25 -8.51 -0.19
CA GLN A 223 11.67 -7.23 -0.77
C GLN A 223 12.08 -7.35 -2.25
N ALA A 224 12.80 -8.41 -2.62
CA ALA A 224 13.20 -8.66 -4.00
C ALA A 224 11.97 -8.92 -4.90
N ALA A 225 11.01 -9.71 -4.44
CA ALA A 225 9.76 -9.96 -5.17
C ALA A 225 8.93 -8.69 -5.34
N GLU A 226 8.79 -7.90 -4.27
CA GLU A 226 8.09 -6.61 -4.30
C GLU A 226 8.74 -5.63 -5.27
N ALA A 227 10.08 -5.55 -5.30
CA ALA A 227 10.79 -4.66 -6.22
C ALA A 227 10.45 -4.98 -7.69
N ILE A 228 10.36 -6.25 -8.07
CA ILE A 228 9.98 -6.69 -9.42
C ILE A 228 8.50 -6.31 -9.70
N GLN A 229 7.59 -6.61 -8.78
CA GLN A 229 6.17 -6.34 -8.94
C GLN A 229 5.90 -4.83 -9.11
N TRP A 230 6.48 -4.00 -8.22
CA TRP A 230 6.28 -2.57 -8.28
C TRP A 230 6.96 -1.92 -9.48
N ALA A 231 8.15 -2.39 -9.89
CA ALA A 231 8.78 -1.93 -11.12
C ALA A 231 7.90 -2.17 -12.36
N GLN A 232 7.23 -3.33 -12.42
CA GLN A 232 6.30 -3.61 -13.50
C GLN A 232 5.07 -2.69 -13.46
N LEU A 233 4.50 -2.46 -12.26
CA LEU A 233 3.36 -1.54 -12.10
C LEU A 233 3.72 -0.10 -12.46
N VAL A 234 4.90 0.39 -12.08
CA VAL A 234 5.40 1.71 -12.49
C VAL A 234 5.50 1.80 -14.01
N LYS A 235 6.11 0.79 -14.65
CA LYS A 235 6.21 0.73 -16.11
C LYS A 235 4.83 0.75 -16.78
N ASP A 236 3.90 -0.04 -16.28
CA ASP A 236 2.56 -0.17 -16.83
C ASP A 236 1.72 1.11 -16.66
N SER A 237 1.90 1.83 -15.56
CA SER A 237 1.21 3.09 -15.28
C SER A 237 1.78 4.29 -16.05
N GLY A 238 2.99 4.17 -16.59
CA GLY A 238 3.72 5.30 -17.18
C GLY A 238 4.15 6.37 -16.17
N ALA A 239 4.05 6.10 -14.87
CA ALA A 239 4.42 7.05 -13.83
C ALA A 239 5.93 7.35 -13.85
N LYS A 240 6.27 8.66 -13.87
CA LYS A 240 7.62 9.18 -13.71
C LYS A 240 7.56 10.41 -12.80
N LEU A 241 8.64 10.66 -12.06
CA LEU A 241 8.73 11.78 -11.11
C LEU A 241 9.90 12.74 -11.40
N ASP A 242 10.63 12.53 -12.47
CA ASP A 242 11.69 13.41 -13.00
C ASP A 242 11.47 13.79 -14.46
#